data_f5ee7e56bc92e1f5fd7b8fa655f2ca23
#
_entry.id   f5ee7e56bc92e1f5fd7b8fa655f2ca23
#
_cell.length_a   1.000
_cell.length_b   1.000
_cell.length_c   1.000
_cell.angle_alpha   90.00
_cell.angle_beta   90.00
_cell.angle_gamma   90.00
#
_symmetry.space_group_name_H-M   'P 1'
#
loop_
_entity.id
_entity.type
_entity.pdbx_description
1 polymer ?
#
loop_
_entity_poly.entity_id
_entity_poly.type
_entity_poly.pdbx_seq_one_letter_code
_entity_poly.pdbx_strand_id
1 'polypeptide(L)'
;MIRARRNPWQNLFWELSGKRNYLGENAKLFGYDPKRCHLFAFGRNAIYAACRIVNLTKEDEVLVPAWICDEALQPFRIIGCKLSFYLTVPTTFEVDLDSIKDQITHRTKLIHIVNHFGHSQPWEEIQQNLRIFDIPILEDNAYSLFSSYQGKMLGSFGNFSVFSLRKSLSLIDGGMLCINDSSKATGLKRFQSSRWYYPPEQY
;
A
#
# COMPACT_ATOMS: atom_id res chain seq x y z
N MET A 1 -23.96 -18.70 23.78
CA MET A 1 -23.35 -17.59 23.00
C MET A 1 -22.02 -17.23 23.65
N ILE A 2 -20.91 -17.80 23.16
CA ILE A 2 -19.56 -17.59 23.73
C ILE A 2 -19.06 -16.25 23.18
N ARG A 3 -19.03 -15.20 24.02
CA ARG A 3 -18.32 -13.96 23.69
C ARG A 3 -16.83 -14.28 23.66
N ALA A 4 -16.25 -14.29 22.46
CA ALA A 4 -14.81 -14.34 22.32
C ALA A 4 -14.20 -13.19 23.13
N ARG A 5 -13.41 -13.51 24.16
CA ARG A 5 -12.65 -12.51 24.92
C ARG A 5 -11.67 -11.87 23.93
N ARG A 6 -11.84 -10.57 23.68
CA ARG A 6 -10.86 -9.81 22.91
C ARG A 6 -9.50 -9.97 23.58
N ASN A 7 -8.49 -10.33 22.78
CA ASN A 7 -7.12 -10.45 23.27
C ASN A 7 -6.68 -9.08 23.84
N PRO A 8 -6.05 -9.01 25.05
CA PRO A 8 -5.57 -7.77 25.63
C PRO A 8 -4.70 -6.94 24.70
N TRP A 9 -3.93 -7.58 23.83
CA TRP A 9 -3.09 -6.92 22.83
C TRP A 9 -3.86 -6.24 21.70
N GLN A 10 -5.06 -6.71 21.36
CA GLN A 10 -5.96 -6.02 20.43
C GLN A 10 -6.47 -4.71 21.01
N ASN A 11 -6.80 -4.71 22.31
CA ASN A 11 -7.20 -3.48 23.00
C ASN A 11 -6.04 -2.49 23.09
N LEU A 12 -4.83 -2.97 23.39
CA LEU A 12 -3.62 -2.13 23.45
C LEU A 12 -3.34 -1.48 22.10
N PHE A 13 -3.45 -2.24 20.99
CA PHE A 13 -3.24 -1.70 19.64
C PHE A 13 -4.28 -0.61 19.29
N TRP A 14 -5.55 -0.83 19.63
CA TRP A 14 -6.61 0.15 19.42
C TRP A 14 -6.49 1.38 20.33
N GLU A 15 -6.06 1.20 21.58
CA GLU A 15 -5.74 2.31 22.48
C GLU A 15 -4.53 3.12 21.98
N LEU A 16 -3.52 2.45 21.46
CA LEU A 16 -2.33 3.08 20.88
C LEU A 16 -2.64 3.80 19.58
N SER A 17 -3.49 3.23 18.71
CA SER A 17 -3.93 3.86 17.46
C SER A 17 -4.85 5.05 17.66
N GLY A 18 -5.60 5.07 18.78
CA GLY A 18 -6.47 6.19 19.16
C GLY A 18 -5.74 7.42 19.71
N LYS A 19 -4.50 7.26 20.17
CA LYS A 19 -3.66 8.36 20.66
C LYS A 19 -2.74 8.85 19.53
N ARG A 20 -3.15 9.90 18.83
CA ARG A 20 -2.42 10.51 17.69
C ARG A 20 -0.89 10.68 17.88
N ASN A 21 -0.42 10.81 19.13
CA ASN A 21 0.99 11.02 19.46
C ASN A 21 1.83 9.73 19.48
N TYR A 22 1.23 8.57 19.77
CA TYR A 22 1.99 7.32 19.91
C TYR A 22 2.51 6.78 18.57
N LEU A 23 1.78 7.04 17.50
CA LEU A 23 2.17 6.68 16.14
C LEU A 23 3.35 7.50 15.62
N GLY A 24 3.38 8.78 16.00
CA GLY A 24 4.43 9.70 15.57
C GLY A 24 5.81 9.29 16.04
N GLU A 25 5.91 8.77 17.26
CA GLU A 25 7.19 8.32 17.82
C GLU A 25 7.61 6.96 17.24
N ASN A 26 6.67 6.06 17.03
CA ASN A 26 6.98 4.71 16.54
C ASN A 26 7.29 4.66 15.03
N ALA A 27 6.67 5.48 14.20
CA ALA A 27 7.04 5.56 12.79
C ALA A 27 8.46 6.10 12.59
N LYS A 28 8.94 6.99 13.49
CA LYS A 28 10.35 7.42 13.53
C LYS A 28 11.30 6.26 13.82
N LEU A 29 10.91 5.31 14.67
CA LEU A 29 11.71 4.11 14.97
C LEU A 29 11.95 3.26 13.71
N PHE A 30 11.06 3.33 12.74
CA PHE A 30 11.17 2.62 11.46
C PHE A 30 11.72 3.49 10.32
N GLY A 31 12.14 4.73 10.61
CA GLY A 31 12.70 5.65 9.59
C GLY A 31 11.66 6.34 8.71
N TYR A 32 10.36 6.27 9.05
CA TYR A 32 9.29 6.94 8.29
C TYR A 32 8.81 8.22 8.99
N ASP A 33 8.38 9.22 8.20
CA ASP A 33 7.80 10.45 8.73
C ASP A 33 6.38 10.18 9.27
N PRO A 34 6.16 10.31 10.59
CA PRO A 34 4.88 10.03 11.22
C PRO A 34 3.72 10.86 10.67
N LYS A 35 4.01 12.05 10.18
CA LYS A 35 2.99 12.97 9.63
C LYS A 35 2.40 12.46 8.31
N ARG A 36 3.12 11.57 7.63
CA ARG A 36 2.74 10.98 6.35
C ARG A 36 2.15 9.60 6.48
N CYS A 37 2.25 8.97 7.67
CA CYS A 37 1.86 7.59 7.87
C CYS A 37 0.53 7.47 8.61
N HIS A 38 -0.32 6.54 8.15
CA HIS A 38 -1.63 6.21 8.71
C HIS A 38 -1.69 4.72 8.99
N LEU A 39 -2.21 4.33 10.17
CA LEU A 39 -2.33 2.92 10.55
C LEU A 39 -3.70 2.34 10.24
N PHE A 40 -3.68 1.05 9.94
CA PHE A 40 -4.84 0.22 9.63
C PHE A 40 -4.69 -1.15 10.29
N ALA A 41 -5.80 -1.90 10.38
CA ALA A 41 -5.76 -3.26 10.89
C ALA A 41 -4.91 -4.20 10.01
N PHE A 42 -4.98 -4.05 8.68
CA PHE A 42 -4.23 -4.88 7.74
C PHE A 42 -3.67 -4.07 6.57
N GLY A 43 -2.63 -4.62 5.91
CA GLY A 43 -2.06 -4.02 4.69
C GLY A 43 -3.10 -3.80 3.58
N ARG A 44 -4.04 -4.75 3.39
CA ARG A 44 -5.13 -4.58 2.41
C ARG A 44 -6.04 -3.39 2.72
N ASN A 45 -6.25 -3.04 4.00
CA ASN A 45 -6.99 -1.83 4.36
C ASN A 45 -6.20 -0.57 3.99
N ALA A 46 -4.87 -0.60 4.11
CA ALA A 46 -3.98 0.47 3.67
C ALA A 46 -4.02 0.62 2.13
N ILE A 47 -4.03 -0.48 1.37
CA ILE A 47 -4.23 -0.47 -0.09
C ILE A 47 -5.57 0.15 -0.44
N TYR A 48 -6.66 -0.27 0.22
CA TYR A 48 -7.99 0.30 0.00
C TYR A 48 -8.02 1.80 0.26
N ALA A 49 -7.37 2.26 1.33
CA ALA A 49 -7.24 3.67 1.64
C ALA A 49 -6.49 4.43 0.55
N ALA A 50 -5.37 3.91 0.04
CA ALA A 50 -4.64 4.50 -1.08
C ALA A 50 -5.53 4.64 -2.32
N CYS A 51 -6.29 3.60 -2.67
CA CYS A 51 -7.25 3.63 -3.77
C CYS A 51 -8.29 4.75 -3.61
N ARG A 52 -8.81 4.94 -2.39
CA ARG A 52 -9.78 6.02 -2.11
C ARG A 52 -9.15 7.40 -2.17
N ILE A 53 -7.88 7.52 -1.77
CA ILE A 53 -7.12 8.78 -1.80
C ILE A 53 -6.86 9.23 -3.23
N VAL A 54 -6.62 8.32 -4.17
CA VAL A 54 -6.47 8.63 -5.61
C VAL A 54 -7.82 8.73 -6.33
N ASN A 55 -8.95 8.63 -5.61
CA ASN A 55 -10.31 8.60 -6.16
C ASN A 55 -10.51 7.51 -7.23
N LEU A 56 -10.00 6.31 -6.97
CA LEU A 56 -10.19 5.16 -7.86
C LEU A 56 -11.68 4.77 -7.92
N THR A 57 -12.18 4.51 -9.12
CA THR A 57 -13.57 4.14 -9.41
C THR A 57 -13.65 2.86 -10.24
N LYS A 58 -14.84 2.35 -10.49
CA LYS A 58 -15.08 1.18 -11.35
C LYS A 58 -14.74 1.43 -12.82
N GLU A 59 -14.66 2.68 -13.25
CA GLU A 59 -14.33 3.05 -14.64
C GLU A 59 -12.81 3.07 -14.89
N ASP A 60 -12.03 3.06 -13.81
CA ASP A 60 -10.58 3.15 -13.85
C ASP A 60 -9.93 1.76 -13.98
N GLU A 61 -8.65 1.75 -14.29
CA GLU A 61 -7.82 0.57 -14.41
C GLU A 61 -6.60 0.67 -13.47
N VAL A 62 -6.23 -0.45 -12.86
CA VAL A 62 -5.02 -0.59 -12.04
C VAL A 62 -4.11 -1.63 -12.64
N LEU A 63 -2.84 -1.27 -12.84
CA LEU A 63 -1.81 -2.23 -13.21
C LEU A 63 -1.26 -2.91 -11.96
N VAL A 64 -1.25 -4.23 -11.97
CA VAL A 64 -0.76 -5.08 -10.88
C VAL A 64 0.20 -6.14 -11.44
N PRO A 65 1.19 -6.63 -10.68
CA PRO A 65 2.03 -7.72 -11.17
C PRO A 65 1.20 -9.00 -11.36
N ALA A 66 1.51 -9.78 -12.38
CA ALA A 66 0.87 -11.07 -12.63
C ALA A 66 1.11 -12.07 -11.50
N TRP A 67 2.22 -11.91 -10.79
CA TRP A 67 2.54 -12.68 -9.60
C TRP A 67 2.29 -11.86 -8.33
N ILE A 68 1.10 -12.02 -7.74
CA ILE A 68 0.65 -11.27 -6.56
C ILE A 68 -0.30 -12.13 -5.71
N CYS A 69 -0.33 -11.92 -4.41
CA CYS A 69 -1.28 -12.61 -3.55
C CYS A 69 -2.69 -12.02 -3.70
N ASP A 70 -3.70 -12.90 -3.60
CA ASP A 70 -5.11 -12.53 -3.75
C ASP A 70 -5.57 -11.46 -2.75
N GLU A 71 -5.05 -11.50 -1.54
CA GLU A 71 -5.33 -10.51 -0.48
C GLU A 71 -5.01 -9.06 -0.89
N ALA A 72 -3.97 -8.87 -1.71
CA ALA A 72 -3.61 -7.54 -2.21
C ALA A 72 -4.54 -7.06 -3.33
N LEU A 73 -5.24 -7.97 -4.01
CA LEU A 73 -6.19 -7.65 -5.07
C LEU A 73 -7.59 -7.33 -4.55
N GLN A 74 -7.95 -7.79 -3.34
CA GLN A 74 -9.27 -7.57 -2.76
C GLN A 74 -9.72 -6.09 -2.73
N PRO A 75 -8.87 -5.13 -2.33
CA PRO A 75 -9.25 -3.71 -2.32
C PRO A 75 -9.71 -3.19 -3.68
N PHE A 76 -9.04 -3.61 -4.74
CA PHE A 76 -9.38 -3.22 -6.11
C PHE A 76 -10.70 -3.84 -6.58
N ARG A 77 -10.92 -5.12 -6.24
CA ARG A 77 -12.18 -5.83 -6.52
C ARG A 77 -13.38 -5.20 -5.83
N ILE A 78 -13.20 -4.75 -4.56
CA ILE A 78 -14.25 -4.06 -3.80
C ILE A 78 -14.65 -2.74 -4.48
N ILE A 79 -13.67 -2.01 -5.05
CA ILE A 79 -13.95 -0.79 -5.81
C ILE A 79 -14.61 -1.12 -7.15
N GLY A 80 -14.34 -2.31 -7.68
CA GLY A 80 -14.85 -2.78 -8.97
C GLY A 80 -14.05 -2.27 -10.17
N CYS A 81 -12.85 -1.72 -9.95
CA CYS A 81 -12.00 -1.27 -11.04
C CYS A 81 -11.43 -2.45 -11.84
N LYS A 82 -11.06 -2.19 -13.10
CA LYS A 82 -10.41 -3.19 -13.94
C LYS A 82 -8.99 -3.45 -13.45
N LEU A 83 -8.59 -4.73 -13.39
CA LEU A 83 -7.21 -5.14 -13.17
C LEU A 83 -6.56 -5.52 -14.49
N SER A 84 -5.40 -4.95 -14.78
CA SER A 84 -4.53 -5.35 -15.87
C SER A 84 -3.20 -5.83 -15.29
N PHE A 85 -2.71 -6.95 -15.81
CA PHE A 85 -1.57 -7.66 -15.24
C PHE A 85 -0.33 -7.44 -16.08
N TYR A 86 0.73 -6.92 -15.47
CA TYR A 86 2.04 -6.83 -16.08
C TYR A 86 2.94 -8.00 -15.63
N LEU A 87 3.94 -8.33 -16.44
CA LEU A 87 4.86 -9.42 -16.15
C LEU A 87 5.96 -8.99 -15.18
N THR A 88 6.50 -9.97 -14.47
CA THR A 88 7.73 -9.84 -13.67
C THR A 88 8.75 -10.83 -14.18
N VAL A 89 10.03 -10.54 -14.00
CA VAL A 89 11.12 -11.46 -14.33
C VAL A 89 11.03 -12.69 -13.41
N PRO A 90 10.86 -13.91 -13.92
CA PRO A 90 10.55 -15.08 -13.10
C PRO A 90 11.63 -15.44 -12.06
N THR A 91 12.88 -15.07 -12.29
CA THR A 91 14.01 -15.41 -11.41
C THR A 91 14.29 -14.38 -10.33
N THR A 92 13.97 -13.10 -10.57
CA THR A 92 14.25 -11.98 -9.64
C THR A 92 13.00 -11.35 -9.08
N PHE A 93 11.83 -11.60 -9.67
CA PHE A 93 10.55 -10.93 -9.38
C PHE A 93 10.60 -9.41 -9.61
N GLU A 94 11.60 -8.92 -10.31
CA GLU A 94 11.66 -7.54 -10.75
C GLU A 94 10.59 -7.24 -11.79
N VAL A 95 10.12 -6.00 -11.82
CA VAL A 95 9.13 -5.57 -12.81
C VAL A 95 9.70 -5.67 -14.22
N ASP A 96 8.90 -6.15 -15.16
CA ASP A 96 9.15 -5.99 -16.58
C ASP A 96 8.56 -4.64 -17.01
N LEU A 97 9.42 -3.65 -17.20
CA LEU A 97 9.02 -2.29 -17.52
C LEU A 97 8.36 -2.17 -18.89
N ASP A 98 8.76 -2.97 -19.86
CA ASP A 98 8.12 -2.96 -21.16
C ASP A 98 6.72 -3.54 -21.07
N SER A 99 6.54 -4.64 -20.32
CA SER A 99 5.21 -5.17 -20.04
C SER A 99 4.31 -4.15 -19.31
N ILE A 100 4.84 -3.33 -18.38
CA ILE A 100 4.07 -2.24 -17.77
C ILE A 100 3.64 -1.22 -18.82
N LYS A 101 4.56 -0.73 -19.65
CA LYS A 101 4.29 0.28 -20.67
C LYS A 101 3.23 -0.19 -21.67
N ASP A 102 3.31 -1.44 -22.10
CA ASP A 102 2.36 -2.05 -23.04
C ASP A 102 0.93 -2.16 -22.49
N GLN A 103 0.80 -2.25 -21.17
CA GLN A 103 -0.49 -2.35 -20.48
C GLN A 103 -1.10 -0.99 -20.10
N ILE A 104 -0.34 0.13 -20.19
CA ILE A 104 -0.85 1.45 -19.84
C ILE A 104 -1.91 1.89 -20.86
N THR A 105 -3.07 2.29 -20.35
CA THR A 105 -4.16 2.87 -21.15
C THR A 105 -4.58 4.23 -20.59
N HIS A 106 -5.44 4.95 -21.32
CA HIS A 106 -6.03 6.23 -20.82
C HIS A 106 -6.86 6.06 -19.53
N ARG A 107 -7.23 4.83 -19.15
CA ARG A 107 -7.95 4.50 -17.91
C ARG A 107 -7.04 4.11 -16.76
N THR A 108 -5.75 3.89 -17.03
CA THR A 108 -4.79 3.48 -15.98
C THR A 108 -4.63 4.61 -14.98
N LYS A 109 -5.05 4.37 -13.73
CA LYS A 109 -5.08 5.35 -12.64
C LYS A 109 -4.11 5.08 -11.51
N LEU A 110 -3.57 3.87 -11.44
CA LEU A 110 -2.64 3.45 -10.41
C LEU A 110 -1.77 2.30 -10.94
N ILE A 111 -0.49 2.33 -10.62
CA ILE A 111 0.42 1.21 -10.83
C ILE A 111 0.83 0.66 -9.47
N HIS A 112 0.53 -0.61 -9.21
CA HIS A 112 0.87 -1.30 -7.97
C HIS A 112 2.17 -2.08 -8.18
N ILE A 113 3.23 -1.71 -7.49
CA ILE A 113 4.56 -2.33 -7.59
C ILE A 113 4.91 -2.96 -6.25
N VAL A 114 5.29 -4.24 -6.27
CA VAL A 114 5.53 -5.04 -5.06
C VAL A 114 7.02 -5.29 -4.88
N ASN A 115 7.56 -4.96 -3.70
CA ASN A 115 8.88 -5.38 -3.24
C ASN A 115 8.77 -6.81 -2.66
N HIS A 116 8.85 -7.81 -3.54
CA HIS A 116 8.62 -9.21 -3.17
C HIS A 116 9.64 -9.70 -2.14
N PHE A 117 9.15 -10.35 -1.08
CA PHE A 117 9.97 -10.98 -0.02
C PHE A 117 11.00 -10.05 0.65
N GLY A 118 10.82 -8.75 0.56
CA GLY A 118 11.77 -7.77 1.10
C GLY A 118 12.90 -7.38 0.13
N HIS A 119 12.92 -7.96 -1.08
CA HIS A 119 13.83 -7.53 -2.15
C HIS A 119 13.31 -6.26 -2.81
N SER A 120 14.21 -5.32 -3.02
CA SER A 120 13.88 -4.07 -3.70
C SER A 120 13.64 -4.29 -5.19
N GLN A 121 12.76 -3.48 -5.76
CA GLN A 121 12.67 -3.27 -7.19
C GLN A 121 13.80 -2.33 -7.68
N PRO A 122 14.10 -2.26 -8.98
CA PRO A 122 15.05 -1.30 -9.57
C PRO A 122 14.41 0.11 -9.63
N TRP A 123 14.25 0.75 -8.46
CA TRP A 123 13.44 1.96 -8.30
C TRP A 123 13.90 3.14 -9.13
N GLU A 124 15.21 3.30 -9.33
CA GLU A 124 15.74 4.38 -10.16
C GLU A 124 15.26 4.23 -11.61
N GLU A 125 15.36 3.02 -12.15
CA GLU A 125 14.91 2.70 -13.50
C GLU A 125 13.39 2.82 -13.66
N ILE A 126 12.62 2.35 -12.65
CA ILE A 126 11.16 2.49 -12.60
C ILE A 126 10.76 3.97 -12.68
N GLN A 127 11.36 4.81 -11.84
CA GLN A 127 11.04 6.23 -11.80
C GLN A 127 11.40 6.94 -13.11
N GLN A 128 12.55 6.62 -13.70
CA GLN A 128 12.96 7.18 -14.99
C GLN A 128 11.99 6.80 -16.12
N ASN A 129 11.56 5.54 -16.18
CA ASN A 129 10.72 5.03 -17.26
C ASN A 129 9.24 5.40 -17.09
N LEU A 130 8.70 5.43 -15.90
CA LEU A 130 7.27 5.63 -15.66
C LEU A 130 6.88 7.09 -15.40
N ARG A 131 7.83 7.98 -15.14
CA ARG A 131 7.57 9.40 -14.88
C ARG A 131 6.76 10.10 -15.96
N ILE A 132 6.99 9.73 -17.23
CA ILE A 132 6.34 10.36 -18.39
C ILE A 132 4.82 10.17 -18.39
N PHE A 133 4.33 9.09 -17.79
CA PHE A 133 2.89 8.77 -17.77
C PHE A 133 2.13 9.51 -16.69
N ASP A 134 2.82 10.11 -15.73
CA ASP A 134 2.24 10.84 -14.59
C ASP A 134 1.22 10.04 -13.76
N ILE A 135 1.29 8.71 -13.81
CA ILE A 135 0.42 7.79 -13.07
C ILE A 135 1.02 7.53 -11.70
N PRO A 136 0.24 7.68 -10.60
CA PRO A 136 0.73 7.40 -9.26
C PRO A 136 1.13 5.94 -9.08
N ILE A 137 2.22 5.72 -8.33
CA ILE A 137 2.75 4.40 -7.99
C ILE A 137 2.42 4.09 -6.54
N LEU A 138 1.77 2.93 -6.31
CA LEU A 138 1.60 2.33 -5.00
C LEU A 138 2.73 1.31 -4.79
N GLU A 139 3.65 1.61 -3.90
CA GLU A 139 4.77 0.77 -3.50
C GLU A 139 4.32 -0.18 -2.40
N ASP A 140 4.24 -1.49 -2.68
CA ASP A 140 3.84 -2.49 -1.70
C ASP A 140 5.06 -3.09 -1.00
N ASN A 141 5.16 -2.78 0.27
CA ASN A 141 6.21 -3.18 1.19
C ASN A 141 5.70 -4.17 2.25
N ALA A 142 4.77 -5.06 1.88
CA ALA A 142 4.20 -5.99 2.84
C ALA A 142 5.23 -6.84 3.59
N TYR A 143 6.41 -7.05 3.01
CA TYR A 143 7.54 -7.79 3.61
C TYR A 143 8.82 -6.95 3.78
N SER A 144 8.76 -5.63 3.55
CA SER A 144 9.96 -4.81 3.33
C SER A 144 10.13 -3.69 4.36
N LEU A 145 9.57 -3.85 5.59
CA LEU A 145 9.55 -2.79 6.60
C LEU A 145 10.96 -2.25 6.94
N PHE A 146 11.98 -3.10 6.88
CA PHE A 146 13.37 -2.77 7.23
C PHE A 146 14.32 -2.82 6.03
N SER A 147 13.78 -2.99 4.82
CA SER A 147 14.59 -3.09 3.60
C SER A 147 14.92 -1.71 3.04
N SER A 148 16.01 -1.64 2.29
CA SER A 148 16.47 -0.41 1.64
C SER A 148 16.95 -0.70 0.21
N TYR A 149 16.92 0.35 -0.61
CA TYR A 149 17.50 0.37 -1.95
C TYR A 149 18.46 1.56 -2.03
N GLN A 150 19.72 1.31 -2.37
CA GLN A 150 20.77 2.33 -2.45
C GLN A 150 20.84 3.24 -1.21
N GLY A 151 20.74 2.65 -0.01
CA GLY A 151 20.80 3.38 1.26
C GLY A 151 19.55 4.15 1.66
N LYS A 152 18.48 4.12 0.84
CA LYS A 152 17.19 4.75 1.12
C LYS A 152 16.15 3.68 1.47
N MET A 153 15.40 3.90 2.55
CA MET A 153 14.38 2.95 3.00
C MET A 153 13.33 2.71 1.91
N LEU A 154 12.96 1.42 1.70
CA LEU A 154 11.80 1.07 0.89
C LEU A 154 10.55 1.69 1.52
N GLY A 155 9.58 2.03 0.68
CA GLY A 155 8.41 2.82 1.10
C GLY A 155 8.57 4.31 0.88
N SER A 156 9.69 4.75 0.27
CA SER A 156 9.96 6.14 -0.04
C SER A 156 10.05 6.42 -1.55
N PHE A 157 9.79 5.40 -2.39
CA PHE A 157 9.97 5.50 -3.84
C PHE A 157 8.65 5.70 -4.58
N GLY A 158 7.57 5.03 -4.17
CA GLY A 158 6.22 5.26 -4.70
C GLY A 158 5.58 6.54 -4.17
N ASN A 159 4.56 7.06 -4.86
CA ASN A 159 3.76 8.19 -4.37
C ASN A 159 3.01 7.83 -3.07
N PHE A 160 2.63 6.57 -2.96
CA PHE A 160 2.04 5.93 -1.78
C PHE A 160 2.79 4.66 -1.46
N SER A 161 2.89 4.32 -0.18
CA SER A 161 3.55 3.08 0.24
C SER A 161 2.74 2.37 1.29
N VAL A 162 2.56 1.05 1.14
CA VAL A 162 1.80 0.23 2.07
C VAL A 162 2.67 -0.83 2.71
N PHE A 163 2.40 -1.12 3.97
CA PHE A 163 3.13 -2.10 4.76
C PHE A 163 2.16 -3.03 5.49
N SER A 164 2.57 -4.29 5.67
CA SER A 164 1.91 -5.23 6.55
C SER A 164 2.77 -5.47 7.79
N LEU A 165 2.59 -4.65 8.81
CA LEU A 165 3.45 -4.63 10.00
C LEU A 165 3.52 -5.99 10.69
N ARG A 166 2.41 -6.75 10.72
CA ARG A 166 2.34 -8.09 11.31
C ARG A 166 3.27 -9.12 10.64
N LYS A 167 3.69 -8.87 9.40
CA LYS A 167 4.59 -9.78 8.68
C LYS A 167 6.06 -9.57 9.07
N SER A 168 6.40 -8.39 9.57
CA SER A 168 7.76 -8.03 10.00
C SER A 168 7.91 -7.92 11.52
N LEU A 169 6.80 -7.75 12.23
CA LEU A 169 6.74 -7.60 13.68
C LEU A 169 5.84 -8.69 14.26
N SER A 170 6.07 -9.10 15.50
CA SER A 170 5.25 -10.08 16.22
C SER A 170 3.91 -9.48 16.66
N LEU A 171 3.11 -9.02 15.69
CA LEU A 171 1.78 -8.41 15.89
C LEU A 171 0.69 -9.33 15.34
N ILE A 172 -0.50 -9.27 15.92
CA ILE A 172 -1.68 -10.03 15.46
C ILE A 172 -2.21 -9.41 14.17
N ASP A 173 -2.21 -8.08 14.09
CA ASP A 173 -2.64 -7.26 12.96
C ASP A 173 -1.67 -6.10 12.75
N GLY A 174 -1.96 -5.21 11.82
CA GLY A 174 -1.17 -4.03 11.54
C GLY A 174 -0.93 -3.84 10.05
N GLY A 175 -1.46 -2.74 9.54
CA GLY A 175 -1.18 -2.18 8.23
C GLY A 175 -0.77 -0.72 8.35
N MET A 176 0.04 -0.22 7.44
CA MET A 176 0.43 1.19 7.40
C MET A 176 0.40 1.68 5.96
N LEU A 177 -0.13 2.89 5.77
CA LEU A 177 -0.05 3.66 4.53
C LEU A 177 0.81 4.89 4.79
N CYS A 178 1.84 5.10 3.99
CA CYS A 178 2.59 6.35 3.93
C CYS A 178 2.26 7.10 2.63
N ILE A 179 1.96 8.41 2.74
CA ILE A 179 1.69 9.29 1.61
C ILE A 179 2.95 10.10 1.36
N ASN A 180 3.71 9.74 0.32
CA ASN A 180 4.98 10.37 0.01
C ASN A 180 4.80 11.60 -0.89
N ASP A 181 3.75 11.60 -1.73
CA ASP A 181 3.42 12.70 -2.61
C ASP A 181 1.94 13.10 -2.44
N SER A 182 1.71 14.20 -1.74
CA SER A 182 0.37 14.72 -1.49
C SER A 182 -0.29 15.32 -2.74
N SER A 183 0.47 15.65 -3.78
CA SER A 183 -0.08 16.15 -5.05
C SER A 183 -0.93 15.10 -5.76
N LYS A 184 -0.61 13.83 -5.58
CA LYS A 184 -1.34 12.69 -6.10
C LYS A 184 -2.52 12.26 -5.20
N ALA A 185 -2.63 12.83 -4.01
CA ALA A 185 -3.63 12.47 -3.00
C ALA A 185 -4.92 13.29 -3.14
N THR A 186 -5.54 13.30 -4.33
CA THR A 186 -6.70 14.16 -4.65
C THR A 186 -7.93 13.92 -3.77
N GLY A 187 -8.09 12.70 -3.24
CA GLY A 187 -9.15 12.32 -2.32
C GLY A 187 -8.83 12.49 -0.83
N LEU A 188 -7.64 13.02 -0.48
CA LEU A 188 -7.15 13.04 0.90
C LEU A 188 -8.09 13.75 1.89
N LYS A 189 -8.66 14.91 1.51
CA LYS A 189 -9.60 15.65 2.37
C LYS A 189 -10.85 14.83 2.68
N ARG A 190 -11.39 14.14 1.67
CA ARG A 190 -12.56 13.26 1.83
C ARG A 190 -12.21 12.04 2.66
N PHE A 191 -11.01 11.51 2.50
CA PHE A 191 -10.49 10.40 3.32
C PHE A 191 -10.40 10.79 4.80
N GLN A 192 -9.80 11.93 5.13
CA GLN A 192 -9.62 12.38 6.52
C GLN A 192 -10.93 12.71 7.24
N SER A 193 -11.98 13.05 6.52
CA SER A 193 -13.32 13.37 7.06
C SER A 193 -14.21 12.15 7.27
N SER A 194 -13.85 10.99 6.74
CA SER A 194 -14.66 9.78 6.78
C SER A 194 -14.07 8.74 7.74
N ARG A 195 -14.95 8.03 8.49
CA ARG A 195 -14.58 6.84 9.24
C ARG A 195 -14.44 5.68 8.25
N TRP A 196 -13.22 5.29 7.96
CA TRP A 196 -12.95 4.21 7.02
C TRP A 196 -13.02 2.87 7.73
N TYR A 197 -14.16 2.18 7.56
CA TYR A 197 -14.26 0.76 7.81
C TYR A 197 -14.15 0.04 6.47
N TYR A 198 -13.34 -0.98 6.42
CA TYR A 198 -13.48 -2.04 5.43
C TYR A 198 -14.88 -2.62 5.63
N PRO A 199 -15.74 -2.71 4.61
CA PRO A 199 -17.10 -3.20 4.81
C PRO A 199 -17.05 -4.56 5.52
N PRO A 200 -17.75 -4.75 6.66
CA PRO A 200 -17.71 -6.00 7.40
C PRO A 200 -18.37 -7.18 6.69
N GLU A 201 -19.03 -6.93 5.57
CA GLU A 201 -19.89 -7.89 4.87
C GLU A 201 -19.15 -8.77 3.83
N GLN A 202 -17.83 -8.72 3.73
CA GLN A 202 -17.05 -9.41 2.70
C GLN A 202 -15.95 -10.33 3.26
N TYR A 203 -16.15 -10.88 4.47
CA TYR A 203 -15.32 -11.95 5.03
C TYR A 203 -16.05 -13.28 5.04
#